data_e35f7f12a3cdeb1c6fd4680b29f8073f
#
_entry.id   e35f7f12a3cdeb1c6fd4680b29f8073f
#
_cell.length_a   1.000
_cell.length_b   1.000
_cell.length_c   1.000
_cell.angle_alpha   90.00
_cell.angle_beta   90.00
_cell.angle_gamma   90.00
#
_symmetry.space_group_name_H-M   'P 1'
#
loop_
_entity.id
_entity.type
_entity.pdbx_description
1 polymer ?
#
loop_
_entity_poly.entity_id
_entity_poly.type
_entity_poly.pdbx_seq_one_letter_code
_entity_poly.pdbx_strand_id
1 'polypeptide(L)'
;MKALTFEYNIPRYLLTGAIDRRWPRILFSPVAPVRLRDIPEPELPGDEWVKIRPRIAGLCGSDMGIITCHESLTLQPFASYPFVLGHEVCGEIVEKGSAVAGFEEGDRVTVNPMLACAARGIDPPCNYCAA
;
A
#
# COMPACT_ATOMS: atom_id res chain seq x y z
N MET A 1 4.14 13.57 5.27
CA MET A 1 3.41 13.55 3.98
C MET A 1 1.96 13.17 4.19
N LYS A 2 1.04 13.57 3.28
CA LYS A 2 -0.37 13.14 3.36
C LYS A 2 -0.55 11.79 2.69
N ALA A 3 -1.25 10.86 3.38
CA ALA A 3 -1.53 9.53 2.89
C ALA A 3 -2.95 9.09 3.25
N LEU A 4 -3.56 8.32 2.36
CA LEU A 4 -4.83 7.64 2.62
C LEU A 4 -4.50 6.31 3.29
N THR A 5 -4.81 6.18 4.58
CA THR A 5 -4.47 5.01 5.40
C THR A 5 -5.70 4.21 5.77
N PHE A 6 -5.53 2.89 5.80
CA PHE A 6 -6.51 1.98 6.36
C PHE A 6 -6.12 1.60 7.78
N GLU A 7 -7.05 1.74 8.73
CA GLU A 7 -6.89 1.35 10.12
C GLU A 7 -7.76 0.13 10.42
N TYR A 8 -7.11 -0.93 10.85
CA TYR A 8 -7.85 -2.14 11.17
C TYR A 8 -8.63 -1.97 12.49
N ASN A 9 -9.96 -1.96 12.36
CA ASN A 9 -10.89 -1.95 13.49
C ASN A 9 -12.15 -2.72 13.08
N ILE A 10 -12.29 -3.96 13.55
CA ILE A 10 -13.36 -4.87 13.16
C ILE A 10 -14.76 -4.25 13.31
N PRO A 11 -15.14 -3.68 14.48
CA PRO A 11 -16.44 -3.06 14.63
C PRO A 11 -16.74 -1.96 13.59
N ARG A 12 -15.76 -1.08 13.34
CA ARG A 12 -15.89 -0.02 12.32
C ARG A 12 -16.02 -0.58 10.91
N TYR A 13 -15.21 -1.60 10.59
CA TYR A 13 -15.23 -2.28 9.30
C TYR A 13 -16.60 -2.89 9.02
N LEU A 14 -17.12 -3.69 9.95
CA LEU A 14 -18.41 -4.34 9.81
C LEU A 14 -19.57 -3.33 9.74
N LEU A 15 -19.54 -2.30 10.57
CA LEU A 15 -20.56 -1.25 10.58
C LEU A 15 -20.56 -0.46 9.26
N THR A 16 -19.38 -0.08 8.77
CA THR A 16 -19.22 0.64 7.50
C THR A 16 -19.74 -0.20 6.34
N GLY A 17 -19.30 -1.46 6.21
CA GLY A 17 -19.72 -2.34 5.14
C GLY A 17 -21.21 -2.75 5.17
N ALA A 18 -21.84 -2.74 6.35
CA ALA A 18 -23.28 -3.00 6.45
C ALA A 18 -24.15 -1.80 6.00
N ILE A 19 -23.63 -0.59 6.08
CA ILE A 19 -24.38 0.64 5.86
C ILE A 19 -24.05 1.32 4.53
N ASP A 20 -22.85 1.13 3.98
CA ASP A 20 -22.32 1.90 2.83
C ASP A 20 -23.25 1.90 1.62
N ARG A 21 -23.87 0.76 1.30
CA ARG A 21 -24.82 0.64 0.17
C ARG A 21 -26.08 1.50 0.34
N ARG A 22 -26.51 1.69 1.58
CA ARG A 22 -27.70 2.50 1.91
C ARG A 22 -27.35 3.96 2.13
N TRP A 23 -26.18 4.21 2.65
CA TRP A 23 -25.69 5.54 3.00
C TRP A 23 -24.19 5.68 2.68
N PRO A 24 -23.81 5.90 1.41
CA PRO A 24 -22.41 5.95 0.99
C PRO A 24 -21.56 7.02 1.69
N ARG A 25 -22.19 8.05 2.25
CA ARG A 25 -21.49 9.10 3.03
C ARG A 25 -20.78 8.55 4.27
N ILE A 26 -21.12 7.34 4.74
CA ILE A 26 -20.42 6.70 5.86
C ILE A 26 -18.93 6.50 5.56
N LEU A 27 -18.57 6.28 4.29
CA LEU A 27 -17.17 6.08 3.85
C LEU A 27 -16.30 7.33 4.12
N PHE A 28 -16.90 8.50 4.25
CA PHE A 28 -16.23 9.78 4.55
C PHE A 28 -16.43 10.22 6.01
N SER A 29 -17.04 9.38 6.83
CA SER A 29 -17.33 9.69 8.22
C SER A 29 -16.16 9.29 9.14
N PRO A 30 -16.12 9.82 10.38
CA PRO A 30 -15.17 9.38 11.39
C PRO A 30 -15.28 7.89 11.78
N VAL A 31 -16.36 7.21 11.39
CA VAL A 31 -16.57 5.79 11.63
C VAL A 31 -15.80 4.93 10.63
N ALA A 32 -15.62 5.42 9.38
CA ALA A 32 -14.90 4.68 8.36
C ALA A 32 -13.48 4.30 8.80
N PRO A 33 -12.99 3.10 8.45
CA PRO A 33 -11.62 2.68 8.77
C PRO A 33 -10.57 3.38 7.89
N VAL A 34 -10.97 3.99 6.77
CA VAL A 34 -10.07 4.71 5.86
C VAL A 34 -10.00 6.18 6.23
N ARG A 35 -8.79 6.73 6.35
CA ARG A 35 -8.54 8.11 6.77
C ARG A 35 -7.41 8.76 6.01
N LEU A 36 -7.57 10.05 5.71
CA LEU A 36 -6.46 10.89 5.28
C LEU A 36 -5.65 11.32 6.51
N ARG A 37 -4.37 10.97 6.54
CA ARG A 37 -3.46 11.30 7.63
C ARG A 37 -2.19 11.96 7.15
N ASP A 38 -1.60 12.75 8.03
CA ASP A 38 -0.20 13.14 7.91
C ASP A 38 0.66 12.06 8.58
N ILE A 39 1.52 11.43 7.77
CA ILE A 39 2.48 10.40 8.23
C ILE A 39 3.91 10.88 7.97
N PRO A 40 4.90 10.42 8.73
CA PRO A 40 6.30 10.70 8.45
C PRO A 40 6.67 10.18 7.05
N GLU A 41 7.69 10.76 6.45
CA GLU A 41 8.29 10.18 5.26
C GLU A 41 9.03 8.91 5.65
N PRO A 42 8.95 7.84 4.83
CA PRO A 42 9.68 6.62 5.10
C PRO A 42 11.18 6.85 4.92
N GLU A 43 11.98 6.19 5.74
CA GLU A 43 13.43 6.06 5.53
C GLU A 43 13.70 4.85 4.63
N LEU A 44 14.90 4.82 4.01
CA LEU A 44 15.34 3.66 3.24
C LEU A 44 15.58 2.48 4.21
N PRO A 45 14.95 1.31 3.98
CA PRO A 45 15.18 0.15 4.84
C PRO A 45 16.58 -0.46 4.73
N GLY A 46 17.32 -0.13 3.67
CA GLY A 46 18.67 -0.65 3.42
C GLY A 46 19.25 -0.15 2.10
N ASP A 47 20.50 -0.55 1.84
CA ASP A 47 21.28 -0.07 0.69
C ASP A 47 20.76 -0.51 -0.67
N GLU A 48 19.92 -1.53 -0.75
CA GLU A 48 19.34 -2.06 -1.99
C GLU A 48 17.97 -1.43 -2.33
N TRP A 49 17.54 -0.43 -1.57
CA TRP A 49 16.23 0.17 -1.71
C TRP A 49 16.28 1.54 -2.40
N VAL A 50 15.16 1.89 -3.04
CA VAL A 50 14.92 3.22 -3.59
C VAL A 50 13.71 3.85 -2.91
N LYS A 51 13.76 5.17 -2.70
CA LYS A 51 12.60 5.96 -2.29
C LYS A 51 11.96 6.60 -3.51
N ILE A 52 10.68 6.34 -3.71
CA ILE A 52 9.91 6.89 -4.83
C ILE A 52 8.97 7.96 -4.31
N ARG A 53 8.99 9.14 -4.94
CA ARG A 53 7.96 10.16 -4.76
C ARG A 53 6.83 9.89 -5.74
N PRO A 54 5.66 9.44 -5.28
CA PRO A 54 4.51 9.21 -6.15
C PRO A 54 4.08 10.49 -6.86
N ARG A 55 3.86 10.39 -8.15
CA ARG A 55 3.22 11.43 -8.98
C ARG A 55 1.75 11.08 -9.24
N ILE A 56 1.49 9.80 -9.42
CA ILE A 56 0.15 9.23 -9.60
C ILE A 56 0.12 7.93 -8.84
N ALA A 57 -0.96 7.68 -8.10
CA ALA A 57 -1.27 6.39 -7.49
C ALA A 57 -2.67 5.97 -7.94
N GLY A 58 -2.78 4.80 -8.57
CA GLY A 58 -4.05 4.18 -8.95
C GLY A 58 -4.70 3.48 -7.77
N LEU A 59 -6.02 3.48 -7.74
CA LEU A 59 -6.83 2.65 -6.85
C LEU A 59 -7.40 1.51 -7.67
N CYS A 60 -7.00 0.29 -7.38
CA CYS A 60 -7.52 -0.89 -8.06
C CYS A 60 -8.79 -1.44 -7.37
N GLY A 61 -9.34 -2.54 -7.90
CA GLY A 61 -10.52 -3.19 -7.33
C GLY A 61 -10.33 -3.63 -5.88
N SER A 62 -9.14 -4.07 -5.48
CA SER A 62 -8.84 -4.47 -4.10
C SER A 62 -8.84 -3.28 -3.15
N ASP A 63 -8.28 -2.13 -3.55
CA ASP A 63 -8.38 -0.89 -2.76
C ASP A 63 -9.83 -0.48 -2.56
N MET A 64 -10.65 -0.59 -3.61
CA MET A 64 -12.08 -0.29 -3.52
C MET A 64 -12.82 -1.26 -2.59
N GLY A 65 -12.49 -2.55 -2.62
CA GLY A 65 -13.02 -3.54 -1.67
C GLY A 65 -12.69 -3.20 -0.22
N ILE A 66 -11.47 -2.75 0.04
CA ILE A 66 -11.02 -2.30 1.35
C ILE A 66 -11.73 -1.01 1.78
N ILE A 67 -11.83 -0.01 0.89
CA ILE A 67 -12.49 1.27 1.17
C ILE A 67 -13.97 1.06 1.51
N THR A 68 -14.66 0.20 0.77
CA THR A 68 -16.08 -0.10 0.98
C THR A 68 -16.32 -1.16 2.06
N CYS A 69 -15.26 -1.70 2.66
CA CYS A 69 -15.34 -2.75 3.68
C CYS A 69 -16.02 -4.04 3.20
N HIS A 70 -15.83 -4.39 1.93
CA HIS A 70 -16.35 -5.63 1.33
C HIS A 70 -15.24 -6.66 1.01
N GLU A 71 -13.99 -6.33 1.36
CA GLU A 71 -12.87 -7.28 1.22
C GLU A 71 -12.93 -8.35 2.31
N SER A 72 -12.39 -9.53 1.99
CA SER A 72 -12.38 -10.65 2.92
C SER A 72 -11.48 -10.40 4.13
N LEU A 73 -12.03 -10.55 5.33
CA LEU A 73 -11.26 -10.49 6.58
C LEU A 73 -10.25 -11.65 6.72
N THR A 74 -10.36 -12.70 5.90
CA THR A 74 -9.43 -13.85 5.93
C THR A 74 -8.05 -13.52 5.39
N LEU A 75 -7.89 -12.43 4.64
CA LEU A 75 -6.58 -11.94 4.16
C LEU A 75 -5.81 -11.16 5.23
N GLN A 76 -6.45 -10.85 6.34
CA GLN A 76 -5.92 -10.05 7.43
C GLN A 76 -4.58 -10.55 8.01
N PRO A 77 -4.33 -11.85 8.22
CA PRO A 77 -3.05 -12.32 8.75
C PRO A 77 -1.85 -12.00 7.86
N PHE A 78 -2.09 -11.66 6.61
CA PHE A 78 -1.06 -11.34 5.60
C PHE A 78 -0.83 -9.85 5.41
N ALA A 79 -1.56 -8.98 6.12
CA ALA A 79 -1.46 -7.54 6.02
C ALA A 79 -0.87 -6.93 7.29
N SER A 80 -0.01 -5.92 7.13
CA SER A 80 0.49 -5.10 8.25
C SER A 80 -0.36 -3.84 8.37
N TYR A 81 -0.85 -3.54 9.56
CA TYR A 81 -1.71 -2.39 9.83
C TYR A 81 -1.04 -1.35 10.73
N PRO A 82 -1.29 -0.05 10.53
CA PRO A 82 -2.00 0.55 9.41
C PRO A 82 -1.19 0.50 8.12
N PHE A 83 -1.84 0.53 6.96
CA PHE A 83 -1.15 0.62 5.68
C PHE A 83 -1.72 1.75 4.79
N VAL A 84 -0.93 2.19 3.82
CA VAL A 84 -1.30 3.21 2.85
C VAL A 84 -1.98 2.54 1.65
N LEU A 85 -3.12 3.08 1.22
CA LEU A 85 -3.86 2.61 0.05
C LEU A 85 -3.24 3.13 -1.25
N GLY A 86 -3.48 2.40 -2.34
CA GLY A 86 -2.98 2.72 -3.66
C GLY A 86 -1.63 2.07 -3.92
N HIS A 87 -1.63 0.92 -4.61
CA HIS A 87 -0.43 0.14 -4.92
C HIS A 87 -0.04 0.17 -6.39
N GLU A 88 -0.77 0.88 -7.23
CA GLU A 88 -0.45 1.13 -8.64
C GLU A 88 0.26 2.49 -8.76
N VAL A 89 1.53 2.53 -8.42
CA VAL A 89 2.29 3.78 -8.28
C VAL A 89 3.17 4.03 -9.48
N CYS A 90 3.06 5.24 -10.02
CA CYS A 90 4.04 5.82 -10.93
C CYS A 90 4.66 7.06 -10.27
N GLY A 91 5.98 7.16 -10.27
CA GLY A 91 6.68 8.22 -9.56
C GLY A 91 8.10 8.42 -10.03
N GLU A 92 8.83 9.17 -9.25
CA GLU A 92 10.22 9.55 -9.48
C GLU A 92 11.09 9.10 -8.32
N ILE A 93 12.24 8.50 -8.59
CA ILE A 93 13.21 8.14 -7.56
C ILE A 93 13.79 9.43 -6.97
N VAL A 94 13.70 9.59 -5.67
CA VAL A 94 14.20 10.77 -4.94
C VAL A 94 15.36 10.47 -4.01
N GLU A 95 15.60 9.19 -3.76
CA GLU A 95 16.71 8.73 -2.92
C GLU A 95 17.00 7.27 -3.28
N LYS A 96 18.28 6.90 -3.36
CA LYS A 96 18.68 5.52 -3.59
C LYS A 96 19.74 5.07 -2.60
N GLY A 97 19.68 3.80 -2.22
CA GLY A 97 20.73 3.18 -1.42
C GLY A 97 22.00 2.89 -2.25
N SER A 98 23.10 2.75 -1.57
CA SER A 98 24.45 2.65 -2.19
C SER A 98 24.65 1.40 -3.05
N ALA A 99 23.90 0.33 -2.81
CA ALA A 99 23.97 -0.92 -3.56
C ALA A 99 23.01 -0.98 -4.77
N VAL A 100 22.17 0.04 -4.97
CA VAL A 100 21.24 0.08 -6.11
C VAL A 100 21.99 0.34 -7.40
N ALA A 101 21.86 -0.60 -8.36
CA ALA A 101 22.39 -0.49 -9.72
C ALA A 101 21.25 -0.36 -10.74
N GLY A 102 21.50 0.33 -11.85
CA GLY A 102 20.56 0.46 -12.97
C GLY A 102 19.45 1.50 -12.79
N PHE A 103 19.47 2.23 -11.68
CA PHE A 103 18.55 3.35 -11.41
C PHE A 103 19.31 4.56 -10.88
N GLU A 104 18.84 5.75 -11.24
CA GLU A 104 19.36 7.01 -10.74
C GLU A 104 18.25 7.89 -10.13
N GLU A 105 18.64 8.82 -9.25
CA GLU A 105 17.72 9.85 -8.76
C GLU A 105 17.21 10.69 -9.93
N GLY A 106 15.90 10.93 -9.97
CA GLY A 106 15.22 11.58 -11.08
C GLY A 106 14.59 10.61 -12.09
N ASP A 107 14.92 9.33 -12.04
CA ASP A 107 14.30 8.33 -12.91
C ASP A 107 12.80 8.20 -12.64
N ARG A 108 12.04 8.13 -13.73
CA ARG A 108 10.60 7.85 -13.67
C ARG A 108 10.36 6.35 -13.71
N VAL A 109 9.68 5.86 -12.68
CA VAL A 109 9.45 4.42 -12.48
C VAL A 109 7.99 4.12 -12.18
N THR A 110 7.58 2.91 -12.47
CA THR A 110 6.34 2.32 -11.97
C THR A 110 6.66 1.14 -11.05
N VAL A 111 5.87 0.98 -10.00
CA VAL A 111 6.06 -0.10 -9.05
C VAL A 111 5.30 -1.34 -9.50
N ASN A 112 5.99 -2.48 -9.58
CA ASN A 112 5.32 -3.76 -9.67
C ASN A 112 4.84 -4.16 -8.25
N PRO A 113 3.53 -4.26 -8.01
CA PRO A 113 3.00 -4.56 -6.67
C PRO A 113 3.23 -6.03 -6.24
N MET A 114 3.76 -6.87 -7.11
CA MET A 114 4.08 -8.26 -6.79
C MET A 114 5.30 -8.32 -5.87
N LEU A 115 5.09 -8.76 -4.63
CA LEU A 115 6.18 -8.96 -3.66
C LEU A 115 6.91 -10.27 -3.95
N ALA A 116 7.90 -10.21 -4.83
CA ALA A 116 8.81 -11.33 -5.12
C ALA A 116 9.62 -11.73 -3.87
N CYS A 117 10.19 -12.96 -3.89
CA CYS A 117 11.00 -13.46 -2.79
C CYS A 117 12.17 -12.54 -2.44
N ALA A 118 12.84 -11.98 -3.44
CA ALA A 118 13.95 -11.04 -3.24
C ALA A 118 13.50 -9.79 -2.43
N ALA A 119 12.36 -9.18 -2.79
CA ALA A 119 11.82 -8.02 -2.07
C ALA A 119 11.40 -8.33 -0.63
N ARG A 120 11.24 -9.62 -0.30
CA ARG A 120 10.86 -10.12 1.03
C ARG A 120 12.03 -10.68 1.82
N GLY A 121 13.24 -10.64 1.28
CA GLY A 121 14.44 -11.24 1.89
C GLY A 121 14.36 -12.76 2.01
N ILE A 122 13.60 -13.45 1.15
CA ILE A 122 13.45 -14.91 1.18
C ILE A 122 14.50 -15.54 0.26
N ASP A 123 15.42 -16.28 0.87
CA ASP A 123 16.45 -17.05 0.20
C ASP A 123 16.48 -18.49 0.79
N PRO A 124 16.46 -19.55 -0.03
CA PRO A 124 16.35 -19.54 -1.49
C PRO A 124 14.96 -19.08 -1.98
N PRO A 125 14.89 -18.51 -3.19
CA PRO A 125 13.61 -18.10 -3.78
C PRO A 125 12.69 -19.30 -4.04
N CYS A 126 11.38 -19.08 -3.98
CA CYS A 126 10.41 -20.11 -4.34
C CYS A 126 10.47 -20.47 -5.83
N ASN A 127 9.87 -21.61 -6.23
CA ASN A 127 9.89 -22.10 -7.61
C ASN A 127 9.38 -21.08 -8.66
N TYR A 128 8.47 -20.18 -8.27
CA TYR A 128 7.95 -19.14 -9.17
C TYR A 128 8.92 -17.96 -9.34
N CYS A 129 9.70 -17.65 -8.33
CA CYS A 129 10.67 -16.56 -8.39
C CYS A 129 12.04 -17.02 -8.90
N ALA A 130 12.30 -18.33 -8.92
CA ALA A 130 13.52 -18.94 -9.43
C ALA A 130 13.46 -19.26 -10.94
N ALA A 131 12.26 -19.21 -11.55
CA ALA A 131 12.03 -19.43 -12.97
C ALA A 131 12.23 -18.14 -13.76
#